data_9bcbb44090671418c8ecc60068663796
#
_entry.id   9bcbb44090671418c8ecc60068663796
#
_cell.length_a   1.000
_cell.length_b   1.000
_cell.length_c   1.000
_cell.angle_alpha   90.00
_cell.angle_beta   90.00
_cell.angle_gamma   90.00
#
_symmetry.space_group_name_H-M   'P 1'
#
loop_
_entity.id
_entity.type
_entity.pdbx_description
1 polymer ?
#
loop_
_entity_poly.entity_id
_entity_poly.type
_entity_poly.pdbx_seq_one_letter_code
_entity_poly.pdbx_strand_id
1 'polypeptide(L)'
;MLYQKIPSGRFWIMPNDFFEKYKLNSRDFMVYCFLVSKKDKKGKSYWSIRKMAEQCNMSYESVRRAIKSLENQCLIDVEHCSVNGKKNSNIYTVHRLI
;
A
#
# COMPACT_ATOMS: atom_id res chain seq x y z
N MET A 1 5.58 -31.16 -13.35
CA MET A 1 5.68 -30.02 -12.43
C MET A 1 5.81 -28.72 -13.20
N LEU A 2 5.11 -27.76 -12.73
CA LEU A 2 5.21 -26.46 -13.35
C LEU A 2 6.15 -25.60 -12.54
N TYR A 3 7.02 -24.95 -13.21
CA TYR A 3 7.82 -23.92 -12.57
C TYR A 3 7.35 -22.58 -13.12
N GLN A 4 7.49 -21.57 -12.32
CA GLN A 4 7.06 -20.25 -12.71
C GLN A 4 8.21 -19.46 -13.30
N LYS A 5 7.94 -18.88 -14.45
CA LYS A 5 8.87 -17.91 -14.98
C LYS A 5 8.78 -16.64 -14.15
N ILE A 6 9.93 -16.03 -13.94
CA ILE A 6 9.97 -14.70 -13.38
C ILE A 6 9.35 -13.77 -14.44
N PRO A 7 8.33 -12.97 -14.08
CA PRO A 7 7.74 -12.05 -15.05
C PRO A 7 8.78 -11.09 -15.60
N SER A 8 8.64 -10.77 -16.87
CA SER A 8 9.53 -9.80 -17.50
C SER A 8 9.27 -8.37 -17.02
N GLY A 9 8.17 -8.15 -16.30
CA GLY A 9 7.80 -6.85 -15.79
C GLY A 9 8.27 -6.64 -14.35
N ARG A 10 7.58 -5.75 -13.68
CA ARG A 10 7.90 -5.41 -12.30
C ARG A 10 7.35 -6.44 -11.34
N PHE A 11 8.05 -6.63 -10.25
CA PHE A 11 7.58 -7.45 -9.15
C PHE A 11 8.11 -6.87 -7.85
N TRP A 12 7.56 -7.35 -6.73
CA TRP A 12 8.04 -6.92 -5.42
C TRP A 12 8.38 -8.15 -4.58
N ILE A 13 9.18 -7.91 -3.54
CA ILE A 13 9.67 -8.95 -2.66
C ILE A 13 9.07 -8.73 -1.27
N MET A 14 8.59 -9.80 -0.66
CA MET A 14 8.07 -9.75 0.71
C MET A 14 8.94 -10.67 1.58
N PRO A 15 9.36 -10.20 2.78
CA PRO A 15 10.12 -11.05 3.69
C PRO A 15 9.31 -12.28 4.11
N ASN A 16 9.98 -13.42 4.23
CA ASN A 16 9.32 -14.66 4.63
C ASN A 16 8.69 -14.57 6.02
N ASP A 17 9.26 -13.74 6.90
CA ASP A 17 8.76 -13.58 8.26
C ASP A 17 7.77 -12.44 8.42
N PHE A 18 7.19 -11.95 7.31
CA PHE A 18 6.28 -10.83 7.35
C PHE A 18 5.10 -11.09 8.29
N PHE A 19 4.50 -12.27 8.20
CA PHE A 19 3.30 -12.57 8.99
C PHE A 19 3.60 -12.73 10.47
N GLU A 20 4.83 -13.05 10.82
CA GLU A 20 5.25 -13.13 12.21
C GLU A 20 5.52 -11.75 12.80
N LYS A 21 6.05 -10.86 11.99
CA LYS A 21 6.40 -9.52 12.45
C LYS A 21 5.22 -8.56 12.50
N TYR A 22 4.31 -8.67 11.53
CA TYR A 22 3.24 -7.69 11.36
C TYR A 22 1.90 -8.39 11.44
N LYS A 23 1.04 -7.91 12.34
CA LYS A 23 -0.29 -8.49 12.54
C LYS A 23 -1.31 -7.68 11.77
N LEU A 24 -1.45 -7.98 10.49
CA LEU A 24 -2.40 -7.29 9.62
C LEU A 24 -3.62 -8.17 9.38
N ASN A 25 -4.81 -7.57 9.41
CA ASN A 25 -5.99 -8.28 8.94
C ASN A 25 -6.02 -8.28 7.41
N SER A 26 -6.97 -9.01 6.84
CA SER A 26 -7.04 -9.15 5.38
C SER A 26 -7.20 -7.82 4.67
N ARG A 27 -8.01 -6.93 5.23
CA ARG A 27 -8.24 -5.62 4.66
C ARG A 27 -6.95 -4.81 4.59
N ASP A 28 -6.22 -4.76 5.70
CA ASP A 28 -5.00 -3.97 5.79
C ASP A 28 -3.92 -4.56 4.89
N PHE A 29 -3.83 -5.88 4.86
CA PHE A 29 -2.86 -6.56 4.02
C PHE A 29 -3.12 -6.29 2.53
N MET A 30 -4.38 -6.32 2.11
CA MET A 30 -4.73 -6.04 0.72
C MET A 30 -4.29 -4.63 0.31
N VAL A 31 -4.57 -3.64 1.16
CA VAL A 31 -4.18 -2.26 0.86
C VAL A 31 -2.66 -2.12 0.84
N TYR A 32 -1.98 -2.78 1.78
CA TYR A 32 -0.53 -2.77 1.81
C TYR A 32 0.06 -3.34 0.51
N CYS A 33 -0.45 -4.48 0.07
CA CYS A 33 0.00 -5.09 -1.18
C CYS A 33 -0.24 -4.17 -2.38
N PHE A 34 -1.39 -3.50 -2.39
CA PHE A 34 -1.69 -2.56 -3.47
C PHE A 34 -0.64 -1.44 -3.51
N LEU A 35 -0.36 -0.84 -2.36
CA LEU A 35 0.62 0.25 -2.29
C LEU A 35 2.01 -0.23 -2.70
N VAL A 36 2.40 -1.41 -2.25
CA VAL A 36 3.71 -1.97 -2.63
C VAL A 36 3.77 -2.16 -4.15
N SER A 37 2.69 -2.64 -4.75
CA SER A 37 2.67 -2.89 -6.19
C SER A 37 2.69 -1.61 -7.02
N LYS A 38 2.28 -0.48 -6.44
CA LYS A 38 2.14 0.80 -7.16
C LYS A 38 3.18 1.83 -6.79
N LYS A 39 4.09 1.52 -5.89
CA LYS A 39 5.11 2.48 -5.48
C LYS A 39 6.10 2.72 -6.63
N ASP A 40 6.65 3.92 -6.66
CA ASP A 40 7.71 4.26 -7.61
C ASP A 40 9.07 3.84 -7.05
N LYS A 41 10.15 4.26 -7.72
CA LYS A 41 11.51 3.91 -7.30
C LYS A 41 11.87 4.47 -5.93
N LYS A 42 11.20 5.53 -5.51
CA LYS A 42 11.41 6.16 -4.20
C LYS A 42 10.51 5.58 -3.13
N GLY A 43 9.70 4.59 -3.47
CA GLY A 43 8.76 3.97 -2.54
C GLY A 43 7.46 4.73 -2.38
N LYS A 44 7.17 5.69 -3.25
CA LYS A 44 6.01 6.56 -3.10
C LYS A 44 4.89 6.18 -4.04
N SER A 45 3.67 6.34 -3.55
CA SER A 45 2.45 6.09 -4.29
C SER A 45 1.52 7.29 -4.13
N TYR A 46 0.85 7.66 -5.22
CA TYR A 46 0.07 8.90 -5.29
C TYR A 46 -1.42 8.64 -5.53
N TRP A 47 -1.89 7.44 -5.26
CA TRP A 47 -3.27 7.06 -5.54
C TRP A 47 -4.22 7.67 -4.52
N SER A 48 -5.42 8.11 -4.98
CA SER A 48 -6.45 8.56 -4.07
C SER A 48 -7.10 7.36 -3.38
N ILE A 49 -7.69 7.61 -2.20
CA ILE A 49 -8.39 6.55 -1.47
C ILE A 49 -9.54 6.00 -2.31
N ARG A 50 -10.25 6.88 -3.03
CA ARG A 50 -11.37 6.45 -3.87
C ARG A 50 -10.92 5.46 -4.94
N LYS A 51 -9.81 5.78 -5.62
CA LYS A 51 -9.30 4.89 -6.66
C LYS A 51 -8.75 3.60 -6.08
N MET A 52 -8.11 3.67 -4.92
CA MET A 52 -7.65 2.46 -4.24
C MET A 52 -8.83 1.56 -3.87
N ALA A 53 -9.92 2.16 -3.39
CA ALA A 53 -11.11 1.40 -3.04
C ALA A 53 -11.68 0.67 -4.25
N GLU A 54 -11.71 1.34 -5.40
CA GLU A 54 -12.15 0.71 -6.63
C GLU A 54 -11.26 -0.46 -7.02
N GLN A 55 -9.95 -0.26 -6.99
CA GLN A 55 -8.98 -1.29 -7.39
C GLN A 55 -8.96 -2.47 -6.43
N CYS A 56 -9.12 -2.22 -5.14
CA CYS A 56 -9.10 -3.26 -4.12
C CYS A 56 -10.48 -3.87 -3.87
N ASN A 57 -11.51 -3.37 -4.56
CA ASN A 57 -12.88 -3.83 -4.38
C ASN A 57 -13.33 -3.70 -2.92
N MET A 58 -13.09 -2.55 -2.35
CA MET A 58 -13.44 -2.22 -0.96
C MET A 58 -14.18 -0.90 -0.90
N SER A 59 -14.83 -0.64 0.24
CA SER A 59 -15.42 0.66 0.48
C SER A 59 -14.33 1.70 0.77
N TYR A 60 -14.67 2.95 0.55
CA TYR A 60 -13.79 4.07 0.87
C TYR A 60 -13.36 4.01 2.34
N GLU A 61 -14.32 3.76 3.22
CA GLU A 61 -14.04 3.72 4.66
C GLU A 61 -13.09 2.58 5.04
N SER A 62 -13.25 1.43 4.39
CA SER A 62 -12.35 0.30 4.65
C SER A 62 -10.91 0.63 4.27
N VAL A 63 -10.71 1.28 3.12
CA VAL A 63 -9.37 1.68 2.70
C VAL A 63 -8.80 2.72 3.65
N ARG A 64 -9.62 3.70 4.05
CA ARG A 64 -9.19 4.74 4.98
C ARG A 64 -8.71 4.15 6.30
N ARG A 65 -9.45 3.19 6.84
CA ARG A 65 -9.07 2.51 8.08
C ARG A 65 -7.82 1.67 7.92
N ALA A 66 -7.69 1.00 6.78
CA ALA A 66 -6.49 0.20 6.50
C ALA A 66 -5.25 1.07 6.46
N ILE A 67 -5.35 2.23 5.79
CA ILE A 67 -4.22 3.16 5.70
C ILE A 67 -3.80 3.62 7.09
N LYS A 68 -4.77 3.96 7.93
CA LYS A 68 -4.45 4.40 9.30
C LYS A 68 -3.78 3.29 10.09
N SER A 69 -4.25 2.07 9.95
CA SER A 69 -3.63 0.92 10.61
C SER A 69 -2.19 0.70 10.14
N LEU A 70 -1.96 0.79 8.83
CA LEU A 70 -0.62 0.61 8.28
C LEU A 70 0.33 1.72 8.75
N GLU A 71 -0.18 2.94 8.81
CA GLU A 71 0.61 4.07 9.34
C GLU A 71 0.96 3.85 10.80
N ASN A 72 0.00 3.41 11.61
CA ASN A 72 0.22 3.16 13.03
C ASN A 72 1.25 2.06 13.27
N GLN A 73 1.36 1.11 12.35
CA GLN A 73 2.34 0.03 12.47
C GLN A 73 3.67 0.38 11.81
N CYS A 74 3.82 1.61 11.36
CA CYS A 74 5.05 2.12 10.74
C CYS A 74 5.43 1.39 9.46
N LEU A 75 4.44 0.86 8.75
CA LEU A 75 4.68 0.23 7.45
C LEU A 75 4.64 1.24 6.32
N ILE A 76 3.94 2.35 6.52
CA ILE A 76 3.87 3.42 5.54
C ILE A 76 3.91 4.77 6.26
N ASP A 77 4.32 5.81 5.54
CA ASP A 77 4.13 7.19 5.93
C ASP A 77 3.08 7.82 5.04
N VAL A 78 2.29 8.71 5.60
CA VAL A 78 1.22 9.38 4.86
C VAL A 78 1.47 10.87 4.89
N GLU A 79 1.57 11.49 3.72
CA GLU A 79 1.63 12.93 3.58
C GLU A 79 0.29 13.42 3.04
N HIS A 80 -0.32 14.35 3.75
CA HIS A 80 -1.57 14.96 3.32
C HIS A 80 -1.26 16.20 2.51
N CYS A 81 -1.67 16.20 1.25
CA CYS A 81 -1.41 17.31 0.35
C CYS A 81 -2.69 18.12 0.15
N SER A 82 -2.56 19.44 0.23
CA SER A 82 -3.66 20.33 -0.12
C SER A 82 -3.10 21.51 -0.89
N VAL A 83 -3.85 21.95 -1.90
CA VAL A 83 -3.50 23.09 -2.72
C VAL A 83 -4.68 24.03 -2.74
N ASN A 84 -4.44 25.30 -2.43
CA ASN A 84 -5.48 26.33 -2.40
C ASN A 84 -6.67 25.94 -1.53
N GLY A 85 -6.40 25.31 -0.38
CA GLY A 85 -7.45 24.89 0.52
C GLY A 85 -8.21 23.65 0.11
N LYS A 86 -7.91 23.07 -1.04
CA LYS A 86 -8.52 21.83 -1.50
C LYS A 86 -7.60 20.66 -1.19
N LYS A 87 -8.19 19.58 -0.69
CA LYS A 87 -7.44 18.39 -0.37
C LYS A 87 -7.15 17.60 -1.64
N ASN A 88 -5.88 17.42 -1.93
CA ASN A 88 -5.43 16.57 -3.04
C ASN A 88 -5.23 15.14 -2.56
N SER A 89 -4.82 14.27 -3.50
CA SER A 89 -4.47 12.91 -3.16
C SER A 89 -3.29 12.90 -2.18
N ASN A 90 -3.34 11.99 -1.21
CA ASN A 90 -2.24 11.81 -0.29
C ASN A 90 -1.07 11.16 -0.99
N ILE A 91 0.11 11.33 -0.40
CA ILE A 91 1.31 10.63 -0.84
C ILE A 91 1.61 9.57 0.21
N TYR A 92 1.73 8.33 -0.23
CA TYR A 92 2.01 7.20 0.65
C TYR A 92 3.42 6.71 0.37
N THR A 93 4.26 6.70 1.40
CA THR A 93 5.61 6.18 1.27
C THR A 93 5.66 4.82 1.95
N VAL A 94 5.95 3.78 1.18
CA VAL A 94 6.05 2.42 1.70
C VAL A 94 7.46 2.23 2.26
N HIS A 95 7.54 1.81 3.52
CA HIS A 95 8.84 1.59 4.14
C HIS A 95 9.49 0.34 3.59
N ARG A 96 10.79 0.41 3.44
CA ARG A 96 11.55 -0.73 2.97
C ARG A 96 11.70 -1.74 4.09
N LEU A 97 11.34 -2.99 3.80
CA LEU A 97 11.38 -4.06 4.81
C LEU A 97 12.64 -4.93 4.68
N ILE A 98 13.35 -4.78 3.60
CA ILE A 98 14.56 -5.58 3.36
C ILE A 98 15.75 -4.66 3.13
#